data_e2f7343b60ab28283704a2eea1a040de
#
_entry.id   e2f7343b60ab28283704a2eea1a040de
#
_cell.length_a   1.000
_cell.length_b   1.000
_cell.length_c   1.000
_cell.angle_alpha   90.00
_cell.angle_beta   90.00
_cell.angle_gamma   90.00
#
_symmetry.space_group_name_H-M   'P 1'
#
loop_
_entity.id
_entity.type
_entity.pdbx_description
1 polymer ?
#
loop_
_entity_poly.entity_id
_entity_poly.type
_entity_poly.pdbx_seq_one_letter_code
_entity_poly.pdbx_strand_id
1 'polypeptide(L)'
;ARQFLKNLNNGLSTPVSSENIVLCPGNHDFTRESADLPVGKDPDYIYDNSENFSAYSEFYKSIYNIDPNKYFAQGRKLLLSSGQLLEIVALNSLILQQYSNFAGHGYISNEQLDFVAEQMGWDNSENQTSIRIVMMHHHYLTTCYTEAVDATRASSTVYDADRLMNWLVKHNVKLLLHGHKHKSFISQIDYPRQPE
;
A
#
# COMPACT_ATOMS: atom_id res chain seq x y z
N ALA A 1 -10.21 12.86 -8.95
CA ALA A 1 -10.54 11.60 -8.27
C ALA A 1 -11.99 11.59 -7.77
N ARG A 2 -12.42 12.53 -6.89
CA ARG A 2 -13.77 12.54 -6.29
C ARG A 2 -14.91 12.53 -7.34
N GLN A 3 -14.83 13.38 -8.37
CA GLN A 3 -15.84 13.42 -9.44
C GLN A 3 -15.87 12.13 -10.25
N PHE A 4 -14.72 11.53 -10.51
CA PHE A 4 -14.61 10.24 -11.18
C PHE A 4 -15.33 9.14 -10.38
N LEU A 5 -15.06 9.02 -9.08
CA LEU A 5 -15.74 8.02 -8.24
C LEU A 5 -17.25 8.25 -8.16
N LYS A 6 -17.70 9.52 -8.10
CA LYS A 6 -19.13 9.84 -8.16
C LYS A 6 -19.76 9.41 -9.48
N ASN A 7 -19.12 9.72 -10.60
CA ASN A 7 -19.62 9.35 -11.92
C ASN A 7 -19.65 7.84 -12.11
N LEU A 8 -18.60 7.14 -11.65
CA LEU A 8 -18.55 5.68 -11.66
C LEU A 8 -19.70 5.10 -10.85
N ASN A 9 -19.89 5.57 -9.64
CA ASN A 9 -20.92 5.08 -8.71
C ASN A 9 -22.35 5.34 -9.25
N ASN A 10 -22.55 6.49 -9.87
CA ASN A 10 -23.83 6.84 -10.52
C ASN A 10 -24.13 5.97 -11.76
N GLY A 11 -23.10 5.40 -12.41
CA GLY A 11 -23.25 4.49 -13.54
C GLY A 11 -23.52 3.03 -13.15
N LEU A 12 -23.42 2.71 -11.87
CA LEU A 12 -23.69 1.36 -11.36
C LEU A 12 -25.19 1.20 -11.04
N SER A 13 -25.74 0.01 -11.32
CA SER A 13 -27.12 -0.32 -10.95
C SER A 13 -27.36 -0.28 -9.45
N THR A 14 -26.32 -0.56 -8.67
CA THR A 14 -26.30 -0.44 -7.20
C THR A 14 -25.08 0.37 -6.79
N PRO A 15 -25.24 1.55 -6.17
CA PRO A 15 -24.12 2.34 -5.71
C PRO A 15 -23.24 1.58 -4.70
N VAL A 16 -21.93 1.73 -4.85
CA VAL A 16 -20.96 1.14 -3.91
C VAL A 16 -20.88 2.02 -2.65
N SER A 17 -21.10 1.42 -1.50
CA SER A 17 -20.88 2.08 -0.20
C SER A 17 -19.40 2.43 -0.02
N SER A 18 -19.11 3.54 0.68
CA SER A 18 -17.74 3.91 1.04
C SER A 18 -16.99 2.82 1.82
N GLU A 19 -17.70 1.98 2.55
CA GLU A 19 -17.14 0.83 3.27
C GLU A 19 -16.52 -0.21 2.33
N ASN A 20 -17.00 -0.27 1.09
CA ASN A 20 -16.53 -1.19 0.05
C ASN A 20 -15.51 -0.56 -0.91
N ILE A 21 -15.04 0.63 -0.59
CA ILE A 21 -13.97 1.32 -1.31
C ILE A 21 -12.69 1.20 -0.50
N VAL A 22 -11.59 0.87 -1.17
CA VAL A 22 -10.23 0.85 -0.59
C VAL A 22 -9.37 1.82 -1.38
N LEU A 23 -8.75 2.76 -0.69
CA LEU A 23 -7.86 3.76 -1.28
C LEU A 23 -6.41 3.43 -0.92
N CYS A 24 -5.53 3.57 -1.90
CA CYS A 24 -4.09 3.46 -1.74
C CYS A 24 -3.45 4.76 -2.25
N PRO A 25 -2.65 5.46 -1.44
CA PRO A 25 -1.99 6.68 -1.91
C PRO A 25 -0.91 6.35 -2.94
N GLY A 26 -0.77 7.24 -3.94
CA GLY A 26 0.27 7.19 -4.96
C GLY A 26 1.17 8.42 -4.92
N ASN A 27 2.29 8.36 -5.63
CA ASN A 27 3.30 9.42 -5.59
C ASN A 27 2.82 10.80 -6.10
N HIS A 28 1.68 10.87 -6.79
CA HIS A 28 1.02 12.11 -7.18
C HIS A 28 0.07 12.67 -6.11
N ASP A 29 -0.21 11.90 -5.07
CA ASP A 29 -1.02 12.33 -3.93
C ASP A 29 -0.15 12.93 -2.80
N PHE A 30 1.15 13.06 -3.06
CA PHE A 30 2.17 13.44 -2.09
C PHE A 30 2.94 14.67 -2.55
N THR A 31 3.08 15.67 -1.67
CA THR A 31 3.91 16.86 -1.90
C THR A 31 5.32 16.59 -1.42
N ARG A 32 6.30 16.72 -2.30
CA ARG A 32 7.73 16.47 -1.96
C ARG A 32 8.38 17.70 -1.35
N GLU A 33 9.19 17.44 -0.34
CA GLU A 33 10.22 18.38 0.09
C GLU A 33 11.54 18.09 -0.65
N SER A 34 12.38 19.12 -0.81
CA SER A 34 13.67 18.97 -1.50
C SER A 34 14.83 18.57 -0.58
N ALA A 35 14.56 18.28 0.68
CA ALA A 35 15.57 17.92 1.66
C ALA A 35 16.00 16.46 1.55
N ASP A 36 17.28 16.18 1.82
CA ASP A 36 17.77 14.81 1.97
C ASP A 36 17.44 14.24 3.34
N LEU A 37 17.26 12.93 3.42
CA LEU A 37 17.13 12.23 4.70
C LEU A 37 18.40 12.48 5.52
N PRO A 38 18.29 12.99 6.76
CA PRO A 38 19.45 13.20 7.62
C PRO A 38 20.18 11.89 7.89
N VAL A 39 21.50 11.92 7.79
CA VAL A 39 22.37 10.75 8.05
C VAL A 39 22.12 10.22 9.46
N GLY A 40 21.94 8.92 9.59
CA GLY A 40 21.72 8.23 10.88
C GLY A 40 20.29 8.25 11.40
N LYS A 41 19.33 8.77 10.63
CA LYS A 41 17.91 8.63 10.96
C LYS A 41 17.39 7.28 10.47
N ASP A 42 16.73 6.56 11.36
CA ASP A 42 16.04 5.34 11.01
C ASP A 42 14.75 5.70 10.23
N PRO A 43 14.54 5.14 9.02
CA PRO A 43 13.32 5.35 8.28
C PRO A 43 12.05 4.98 9.04
N ASP A 44 12.11 4.04 9.97
CA ASP A 44 10.97 3.60 10.77
C ASP A 44 10.46 4.69 11.74
N TYR A 45 11.30 5.69 12.07
CA TYR A 45 10.91 6.81 12.94
C TYR A 45 10.35 8.03 12.21
N ILE A 46 10.17 7.98 10.88
CA ILE A 46 9.78 9.15 10.08
C ILE A 46 8.32 9.04 9.69
N TYR A 47 7.43 9.29 10.64
CA TYR A 47 5.98 9.23 10.41
C TYR A 47 5.25 10.57 10.43
N ASP A 48 5.91 11.68 10.69
CA ASP A 48 5.24 12.98 10.69
C ASP A 48 5.40 13.69 9.35
N ASN A 49 4.81 13.11 8.31
CA ASN A 49 4.67 13.73 7.00
C ASN A 49 3.19 13.95 6.62
N SER A 50 2.35 14.14 7.62
CA SER A 50 0.92 14.41 7.42
C SER A 50 0.64 15.62 6.51
N GLU A 51 1.48 16.66 6.60
CA GLU A 51 1.39 17.85 5.74
C GLU A 51 1.59 17.52 4.26
N ASN A 52 2.49 16.59 3.97
CA ASN A 52 2.79 16.16 2.60
C ASN A 52 1.64 15.37 1.95
N PHE A 53 0.72 14.84 2.76
CA PHE A 53 -0.46 14.12 2.33
C PHE A 53 -1.75 14.96 2.43
N SER A 54 -1.69 16.26 2.53
CA SER A 54 -2.86 17.11 2.73
C SER A 54 -3.96 16.89 1.68
N ALA A 55 -3.62 16.88 0.40
CA ALA A 55 -4.56 16.64 -0.69
C ALA A 55 -5.19 15.23 -0.64
N TYR A 56 -4.39 14.21 -0.29
CA TYR A 56 -4.90 12.86 -0.09
C TYR A 56 -5.83 12.79 1.12
N SER A 57 -5.47 13.45 2.22
CA SER A 57 -6.29 13.49 3.44
C SER A 57 -7.65 14.12 3.20
N GLU A 58 -7.71 15.25 2.46
CA GLU A 58 -8.96 15.87 2.05
C GLU A 58 -9.81 14.93 1.18
N PHE A 59 -9.17 14.25 0.23
CA PHE A 59 -9.85 13.27 -0.60
C PHE A 59 -10.37 12.10 0.22
N TYR A 60 -9.54 11.50 1.08
CA TYR A 60 -9.89 10.42 1.98
C TYR A 60 -11.09 10.79 2.85
N LYS A 61 -11.02 11.96 3.52
CA LYS A 61 -12.11 12.49 4.33
C LYS A 61 -13.42 12.71 3.54
N SER A 62 -13.29 13.09 2.27
CA SER A 62 -14.46 13.28 1.40
C SER A 62 -15.18 11.97 1.03
N ILE A 63 -14.52 10.82 1.17
CA ILE A 63 -15.07 9.49 0.91
C ILE A 63 -15.60 8.84 2.18
N TYR A 64 -14.80 8.88 3.26
CA TYR A 64 -15.09 8.12 4.48
C TYR A 64 -15.66 8.96 5.62
N ASN A 65 -15.66 10.29 5.51
CA ASN A 65 -16.06 11.26 6.55
C ASN A 65 -15.24 11.15 7.85
N ILE A 66 -14.04 10.61 7.77
CA ILE A 66 -13.07 10.54 8.85
C ILE A 66 -11.68 10.90 8.31
N ASP A 67 -10.78 11.32 9.17
CA ASP A 67 -9.40 11.57 8.80
C ASP A 67 -8.63 10.21 8.63
N PRO A 68 -7.63 10.14 7.76
CA PRO A 68 -6.78 8.95 7.67
C PRO A 68 -5.98 8.75 8.96
N ASN A 69 -5.56 7.53 9.23
CA ASN A 69 -4.62 7.27 10.32
C ASN A 69 -3.20 7.76 9.96
N LYS A 70 -2.31 7.79 10.95
CA LYS A 70 -0.93 8.29 10.80
C LYS A 70 -0.09 7.56 9.72
N TYR A 71 -0.44 6.32 9.39
CA TYR A 71 0.26 5.54 8.37
C TYR A 71 -0.33 5.70 6.98
N PHE A 72 -1.50 6.32 6.83
CA PHE A 72 -2.26 6.36 5.58
C PHE A 72 -2.53 4.96 4.97
N ALA A 73 -2.55 3.95 5.84
CA ALA A 73 -2.85 2.57 5.49
C ALA A 73 -4.27 2.21 5.95
N GLN A 74 -4.88 1.24 5.31
CA GLN A 74 -6.22 0.81 5.69
C GLN A 74 -6.47 -0.67 5.37
N GLY A 75 -7.35 -1.29 6.14
CA GLY A 75 -7.87 -2.62 5.88
C GLY A 75 -9.40 -2.63 5.76
N ARG A 76 -9.92 -3.55 4.95
CA ARG A 76 -11.36 -3.80 4.79
C ARG A 76 -11.63 -5.29 4.74
N LYS A 77 -12.75 -5.68 5.32
CA LYS A 77 -13.28 -7.05 5.28
C LYS A 77 -14.61 -7.03 4.53
N LEU A 78 -14.70 -7.80 3.48
CA LEU A 78 -15.87 -7.88 2.60
C LEU A 78 -16.38 -9.32 2.59
N LEU A 79 -17.64 -9.53 2.94
CA LEU A 79 -18.27 -10.83 2.81
C LEU A 79 -18.85 -10.95 1.40
N LEU A 80 -18.31 -11.89 0.62
CA LEU A 80 -18.79 -12.17 -0.73
C LEU A 80 -20.13 -12.92 -0.69
N SER A 81 -20.88 -12.85 -1.77
CA SER A 81 -22.16 -13.58 -1.90
C SER A 81 -22.01 -15.12 -1.79
N SER A 82 -20.81 -15.62 -2.05
CA SER A 82 -20.44 -17.03 -1.84
C SER A 82 -20.29 -17.41 -0.36
N GLY A 83 -20.36 -16.47 0.57
CA GLY A 83 -20.02 -16.66 1.98
C GLY A 83 -18.53 -16.60 2.29
N GLN A 84 -17.67 -16.41 1.29
CA GLN A 84 -16.21 -16.29 1.49
C GLN A 84 -15.83 -14.88 1.93
N LEU A 85 -14.94 -14.79 2.90
CA LEU A 85 -14.40 -13.52 3.38
C LEU A 85 -13.24 -13.06 2.47
N LEU A 86 -13.34 -11.83 1.96
CA LEU A 86 -12.28 -11.13 1.25
C LEU A 86 -11.72 -10.05 2.16
N GLU A 87 -10.42 -10.09 2.40
CA GLU A 87 -9.71 -9.11 3.22
C GLU A 87 -8.73 -8.35 2.34
N ILE A 88 -8.88 -7.03 2.29
CA ILE A 88 -8.05 -6.15 1.45
C ILE A 88 -7.34 -5.16 2.36
N VAL A 89 -6.01 -5.08 2.22
CA VAL A 89 -5.16 -4.10 2.91
C VAL A 89 -4.50 -3.20 1.87
N ALA A 90 -4.60 -1.88 2.06
CA ALA A 90 -3.82 -0.90 1.33
C ALA A 90 -2.68 -0.38 2.20
N LEU A 91 -1.45 -0.51 1.71
CA LEU A 91 -0.23 -0.04 2.36
C LEU A 91 0.25 1.26 1.72
N ASN A 92 0.69 2.19 2.54
CA ASN A 92 1.36 3.40 2.09
C ASN A 92 2.86 3.11 1.88
N SER A 93 3.28 3.06 0.62
CA SER A 93 4.69 2.87 0.26
C SER A 93 5.44 4.17 -0.03
N LEU A 94 4.88 5.35 0.35
CA LEU A 94 5.42 6.67 0.01
C LEU A 94 6.21 7.33 1.15
N ILE A 95 6.42 6.65 2.26
CA ILE A 95 6.95 7.22 3.51
C ILE A 95 8.27 7.98 3.30
N LEU A 96 9.16 7.46 2.47
CA LEU A 96 10.45 8.09 2.20
C LEU A 96 10.45 9.05 0.99
N GLN A 97 9.32 9.21 0.31
CA GLN A 97 9.24 10.04 -0.90
C GLN A 97 9.48 11.54 -0.65
N GLN A 98 9.37 11.99 0.59
CA GLN A 98 9.71 13.36 0.99
C GLN A 98 11.20 13.69 0.81
N TYR A 99 12.06 12.68 0.83
CA TYR A 99 13.50 12.86 0.74
C TYR A 99 13.98 12.68 -0.69
N SER A 100 14.82 13.60 -1.17
CA SER A 100 15.30 13.64 -2.55
C SER A 100 16.11 12.39 -2.92
N ASN A 101 16.90 11.86 -2.00
CA ASN A 101 17.70 10.65 -2.19
C ASN A 101 16.89 9.35 -2.22
N PHE A 102 15.59 9.38 -1.85
CA PHE A 102 14.67 8.24 -1.94
C PHE A 102 13.55 8.46 -2.96
N ALA A 103 13.66 9.52 -3.77
CA ALA A 103 12.65 9.81 -4.78
C ALA A 103 12.43 8.61 -5.72
N GLY A 104 11.17 8.18 -5.83
CA GLY A 104 10.77 7.04 -6.67
C GLY A 104 10.87 5.67 -6.00
N HIS A 105 11.52 5.56 -4.84
CA HIS A 105 11.57 4.30 -4.08
C HIS A 105 10.38 4.16 -3.13
N GLY A 106 9.87 2.95 -3.03
CA GLY A 106 8.88 2.61 -2.02
C GLY A 106 9.54 2.21 -0.71
N TYR A 107 8.84 2.49 0.39
CA TYR A 107 9.21 1.97 1.71
C TYR A 107 7.95 1.74 2.55
N ILE A 108 7.92 0.64 3.27
CA ILE A 108 6.84 0.27 4.17
C ILE A 108 7.49 -0.10 5.50
N SER A 109 7.13 0.58 6.57
CA SER A 109 7.73 0.33 7.88
C SER A 109 7.14 -0.88 8.60
N ASN A 110 7.88 -1.43 9.57
CA ASN A 110 7.38 -2.48 10.44
C ASN A 110 6.14 -2.04 11.21
N GLU A 111 6.17 -0.83 11.77
CA GLU A 111 5.04 -0.29 12.52
C GLU A 111 3.75 -0.21 11.69
N GLN A 112 3.86 0.11 10.39
CA GLN A 112 2.70 0.09 9.50
C GLN A 112 2.19 -1.33 9.27
N LEU A 113 3.10 -2.29 9.07
CA LEU A 113 2.76 -3.70 8.87
C LEU A 113 2.09 -4.29 10.11
N ASP A 114 2.64 -4.01 11.30
CA ASP A 114 2.07 -4.45 12.58
C ASP A 114 0.69 -3.81 12.81
N PHE A 115 0.57 -2.51 12.57
CA PHE A 115 -0.69 -1.79 12.70
C PHE A 115 -1.81 -2.40 11.84
N VAL A 116 -1.55 -2.70 10.56
CA VAL A 116 -2.60 -3.27 9.71
C VAL A 116 -2.88 -4.72 10.04
N ALA A 117 -1.89 -5.50 10.46
CA ALA A 117 -2.09 -6.88 10.91
C ALA A 117 -2.96 -6.93 12.17
N GLU A 118 -2.71 -6.06 13.15
CA GLU A 118 -3.52 -5.89 14.35
C GLU A 118 -4.95 -5.47 13.99
N GLN A 119 -5.11 -4.42 13.17
CA GLN A 119 -6.42 -3.92 12.75
C GLN A 119 -7.25 -4.99 12.03
N MET A 120 -6.60 -5.84 11.25
CA MET A 120 -7.25 -6.94 10.55
C MET A 120 -7.40 -8.21 11.40
N GLY A 121 -6.79 -8.26 12.58
CA GLY A 121 -6.79 -9.44 13.46
C GLY A 121 -6.03 -10.62 12.86
N TRP A 122 -5.01 -10.35 12.02
CA TRP A 122 -4.30 -11.39 11.28
C TRP A 122 -3.35 -12.21 12.15
N ASP A 123 -2.83 -11.66 13.24
CA ASP A 123 -1.94 -12.37 14.16
C ASP A 123 -2.67 -13.41 15.03
N ASN A 124 -3.99 -13.27 15.21
CA ASN A 124 -4.79 -14.11 16.11
C ASN A 124 -5.59 -15.22 15.40
N SER A 125 -5.40 -15.42 14.11
CA SER A 125 -6.27 -16.28 13.31
C SER A 125 -5.58 -17.58 12.90
N GLU A 126 -5.86 -18.66 13.63
CA GLU A 126 -5.28 -19.98 13.39
C GLU A 126 -5.85 -20.71 12.15
N ASN A 127 -7.03 -20.36 11.67
CA ASN A 127 -7.67 -21.06 10.54
C ASN A 127 -8.38 -20.07 9.61
N GLN A 128 -7.66 -19.56 8.61
CA GLN A 128 -8.28 -18.60 7.70
C GLN A 128 -8.55 -19.17 6.32
N THR A 129 -9.84 -19.26 6.01
CA THR A 129 -10.36 -19.49 4.65
C THR A 129 -10.54 -18.18 3.87
N SER A 130 -10.15 -17.03 4.44
CA SER A 130 -10.27 -15.73 3.77
C SER A 130 -9.27 -15.60 2.63
N ILE A 131 -9.69 -14.88 1.57
CA ILE A 131 -8.79 -14.44 0.52
C ILE A 131 -8.18 -13.11 0.96
N ARG A 132 -6.86 -13.07 1.14
CA ARG A 132 -6.13 -11.86 1.53
C ARG A 132 -5.45 -11.24 0.33
N ILE A 133 -5.74 -9.97 0.12
CA ILE A 133 -5.17 -9.14 -0.93
C ILE A 133 -4.48 -7.94 -0.26
N VAL A 134 -3.26 -7.66 -0.69
CA VAL A 134 -2.54 -6.44 -0.32
C VAL A 134 -2.37 -5.58 -1.55
N MET A 135 -2.50 -4.27 -1.40
CA MET A 135 -2.24 -3.31 -2.47
C MET A 135 -1.30 -2.21 -1.97
N MET A 136 -0.43 -1.75 -2.85
CA MET A 136 0.51 -0.64 -2.63
C MET A 136 0.80 0.08 -3.94
N HIS A 137 1.44 1.26 -3.86
CA HIS A 137 1.75 2.02 -5.07
C HIS A 137 3.00 1.50 -5.80
N HIS A 138 4.12 1.32 -5.09
CA HIS A 138 5.38 0.90 -5.69
C HIS A 138 5.42 -0.58 -6.02
N HIS A 139 6.29 -0.95 -6.96
CA HIS A 139 6.49 -2.34 -7.33
C HIS A 139 7.23 -3.13 -6.26
N TYR A 140 6.94 -4.41 -6.16
CA TYR A 140 7.71 -5.35 -5.36
C TYR A 140 9.01 -5.76 -6.07
N LEU A 141 8.95 -5.96 -7.39
CA LEU A 141 10.07 -6.35 -8.24
C LEU A 141 10.33 -5.29 -9.30
N THR A 142 11.58 -5.22 -9.78
CA THR A 142 11.94 -4.43 -10.96
C THR A 142 11.21 -4.97 -12.20
N THR A 143 10.43 -4.12 -12.86
CA THR A 143 9.57 -4.51 -13.97
C THR A 143 10.12 -4.13 -15.33
N CYS A 144 11.22 -3.37 -15.40
CA CYS A 144 11.85 -3.04 -16.67
C CYS A 144 13.39 -2.98 -16.54
N TYR A 145 14.05 -3.31 -17.64
CA TYR A 145 15.52 -3.35 -17.70
C TYR A 145 16.19 -1.99 -17.39
N THR A 146 15.58 -0.89 -17.82
CA THR A 146 16.13 0.45 -17.59
C THR A 146 16.18 0.83 -16.11
N GLU A 147 15.31 0.27 -15.28
CA GLU A 147 15.33 0.49 -13.83
C GLU A 147 16.49 -0.27 -13.16
N ALA A 148 16.87 -1.42 -13.72
CA ALA A 148 17.96 -2.21 -13.19
C ALA A 148 19.35 -1.62 -13.52
N VAL A 149 19.45 -0.82 -14.59
CA VAL A 149 20.72 -0.34 -15.15
C VAL A 149 20.97 1.13 -14.85
N ASP A 150 19.93 1.94 -14.71
CA ASP A 150 20.04 3.38 -14.48
C ASP A 150 19.76 3.73 -13.01
N ALA A 151 20.81 3.68 -12.20
CA ALA A 151 20.74 4.05 -10.78
C ALA A 151 20.40 5.55 -10.56
N THR A 152 20.44 6.38 -11.60
CA THR A 152 20.06 7.79 -11.51
C THR A 152 18.55 7.99 -11.71
N ARG A 153 17.87 7.03 -12.30
CA ARG A 153 16.42 7.01 -12.42
C ARG A 153 15.88 6.14 -11.30
N ALA A 154 15.33 6.82 -10.32
CA ALA A 154 14.77 6.19 -9.13
C ALA A 154 14.08 4.85 -9.44
N SER A 155 14.54 3.81 -8.78
CA SER A 155 13.87 2.51 -8.79
C SER A 155 12.42 2.70 -8.33
N SER A 156 11.50 2.02 -8.98
CA SER A 156 10.09 2.02 -8.58
C SER A 156 9.76 0.93 -7.57
N THR A 157 10.78 0.26 -7.04
CA THR A 157 10.63 -0.87 -6.13
C THR A 157 10.62 -0.45 -4.67
N VAL A 158 10.02 -1.29 -3.85
CA VAL A 158 10.05 -1.13 -2.41
C VAL A 158 11.43 -1.53 -1.89
N TYR A 159 12.03 -0.67 -1.05
CA TYR A 159 13.17 -1.04 -0.24
C TYR A 159 12.78 -2.12 0.76
N ASP A 160 13.70 -3.00 1.05
CA ASP A 160 13.50 -4.09 2.00
C ASP A 160 12.33 -5.01 1.61
N ALA A 161 12.29 -5.35 0.33
CA ALA A 161 11.26 -6.20 -0.25
C ALA A 161 11.20 -7.60 0.41
N ASP A 162 12.33 -8.10 0.90
CA ASP A 162 12.39 -9.37 1.64
C ASP A 162 11.56 -9.34 2.91
N ARG A 163 11.65 -8.25 3.69
CA ARG A 163 10.82 -8.05 4.88
C ARG A 163 9.33 -8.04 4.54
N LEU A 164 8.95 -7.29 3.51
CA LEU A 164 7.57 -7.28 3.04
C LEU A 164 7.11 -8.69 2.63
N MET A 165 7.96 -9.45 1.92
CA MET A 165 7.63 -10.80 1.51
C MET A 165 7.42 -11.73 2.71
N ASN A 166 8.30 -11.68 3.70
CA ASN A 166 8.17 -12.47 4.92
C ASN A 166 6.84 -12.17 5.63
N TRP A 167 6.43 -10.90 5.68
CA TRP A 167 5.15 -10.49 6.25
C TRP A 167 3.96 -11.01 5.41
N LEU A 168 4.02 -10.90 4.08
CA LEU A 168 2.98 -11.42 3.17
C LEU A 168 2.79 -12.93 3.34
N VAL A 169 3.90 -13.67 3.44
CA VAL A 169 3.89 -15.14 3.64
C VAL A 169 3.33 -15.48 5.03
N LYS A 170 3.83 -14.84 6.08
CA LYS A 170 3.35 -15.01 7.46
C LYS A 170 1.83 -14.88 7.54
N HIS A 171 1.27 -13.89 6.86
CA HIS A 171 -0.16 -13.62 6.88
C HIS A 171 -0.95 -14.26 5.74
N ASN A 172 -0.36 -15.23 5.02
CA ASN A 172 -1.02 -16.01 3.96
C ASN A 172 -1.69 -15.12 2.88
N VAL A 173 -1.07 -14.00 2.54
CA VAL A 173 -1.53 -13.12 1.47
C VAL A 173 -1.40 -13.84 0.12
N LYS A 174 -2.45 -13.82 -0.70
CA LYS A 174 -2.51 -14.55 -1.98
C LYS A 174 -2.23 -13.67 -3.19
N LEU A 175 -2.46 -12.37 -3.05
CA LEU A 175 -2.33 -11.44 -4.16
C LEU A 175 -1.76 -10.11 -3.66
N LEU A 176 -0.71 -9.64 -4.33
CA LEU A 176 -0.16 -8.29 -4.16
C LEU A 176 -0.45 -7.48 -5.43
N LEU A 177 -1.22 -6.41 -5.28
CA LEU A 177 -1.51 -5.45 -6.35
C LEU A 177 -0.61 -4.23 -6.20
N HIS A 178 -0.06 -3.77 -7.32
CA HIS A 178 0.76 -2.56 -7.33
C HIS A 178 0.62 -1.78 -8.66
N GLY A 179 1.08 -0.53 -8.68
CA GLY A 179 0.91 0.42 -9.78
C GLY A 179 2.22 1.10 -10.19
N HIS A 180 2.25 2.43 -10.19
CA HIS A 180 3.36 3.35 -10.40
C HIS A 180 3.85 3.50 -11.85
N LYS A 181 4.25 2.44 -12.54
CA LYS A 181 4.85 2.54 -13.91
C LYS A 181 3.84 2.48 -15.04
N HIS A 182 2.55 2.41 -14.76
CA HIS A 182 1.48 2.36 -15.77
C HIS A 182 1.68 1.25 -16.82
N LYS A 183 2.31 0.14 -16.41
CA LYS A 183 2.49 -1.05 -17.24
C LYS A 183 1.86 -2.25 -16.56
N SER A 184 1.08 -3.01 -17.31
CA SER A 184 0.49 -4.24 -16.83
C SER A 184 1.52 -5.35 -16.87
N PHE A 185 1.73 -6.02 -15.76
CA PHE A 185 2.49 -7.27 -15.72
C PHE A 185 1.94 -8.17 -14.60
N ILE A 186 2.14 -9.46 -14.75
CA ILE A 186 1.78 -10.47 -13.76
C ILE A 186 3.02 -11.31 -13.51
N SER A 187 3.37 -11.52 -12.26
CA SER A 187 4.40 -12.46 -11.86
C SER A 187 3.88 -13.39 -10.76
N GLN A 188 4.38 -14.61 -10.76
CA GLN A 188 4.18 -15.54 -9.66
C GLN A 188 5.51 -15.68 -8.92
N ILE A 189 5.46 -15.65 -7.60
CA ILE A 189 6.61 -15.82 -6.74
C ILE A 189 6.35 -17.04 -5.86
N ASP A 190 7.14 -18.09 -6.04
CA ASP A 190 7.13 -19.25 -5.17
C ASP A 190 8.14 -19.03 -4.04
N TYR A 191 7.62 -18.78 -2.86
CA TYR A 191 8.45 -18.56 -1.68
C TYR A 191 8.53 -19.87 -0.88
N PRO A 192 9.73 -20.38 -0.61
CA PRO A 192 9.88 -21.60 0.19
C PRO A 192 9.32 -21.32 1.59
N ARG A 193 8.36 -22.14 2.02
CA ARG A 193 7.91 -22.10 3.41
C ARG A 193 9.11 -22.44 4.29
N GLN A 194 9.42 -21.58 5.24
CA GLN A 194 10.39 -21.92 6.26
C GLN A 194 9.86 -23.17 6.98
N PRO A 195 10.72 -24.19 7.22
CA PRO A 195 10.30 -25.32 8.03
C PRO A 195 9.92 -24.81 9.42
N GLU A 196 8.79 -25.27 9.93
CA GLU A 196 8.30 -25.02 11.28
C GLU A 196 9.30 -25.57 12.33
#